data_42b9f067279adb15d164398a5ed0506e
#
_entry.id   42b9f067279adb15d164398a5ed0506e
#
_cell.length_a   1.000
_cell.length_b   1.000
_cell.length_c   1.000
_cell.angle_alpha   90.00
_cell.angle_beta   90.00
_cell.angle_gamma   90.00
#
_symmetry.space_group_name_H-M   'P 1'
#
loop_
_entity.id
_entity.type
_entity.pdbx_description
1 polymer ?
#
loop_
_entity_poly.entity_id
_entity_poly.type
_entity_poly.pdbx_seq_one_letter_code
_entity_poly.pdbx_strand_id
1 'polypeptide(L)'
;MLFRSLDGGFAAWSGPVSSEVPSPAPGTFVPTAGTRPSLDADGAAALARTGLLLDARAGERYRGEVEPIDPVGGHIPGAVSAPTADNVTEDGRFLPAAELADRFASLGAAPATEVGVYCGSGVSGAHEVLALAVAGIPAALYVGSWSEWSQDTDRPVAVGPDPQ
;
A
#
# COMPACT_ATOMS: atom_id res chain seq x y z
N MET A 1 4.68 -7.40 -20.76
CA MET A 1 3.22 -7.60 -20.61
C MET A 1 2.65 -6.31 -20.07
N LEU A 2 1.57 -5.79 -20.68
CA LEU A 2 0.87 -4.62 -20.15
C LEU A 2 -0.19 -5.12 -19.18
N PHE A 3 0.04 -4.95 -17.89
CA PHE A 3 -1.00 -5.11 -16.89
C PHE A 3 -1.96 -3.91 -16.98
N ARG A 4 -3.25 -4.17 -16.90
CA ARG A 4 -4.28 -3.14 -16.89
C ARG A 4 -5.28 -3.43 -15.77
N SER A 5 -5.64 -2.42 -15.02
CA SER A 5 -6.74 -2.43 -14.06
C SER A 5 -7.82 -1.48 -14.52
N LEU A 6 -9.07 -1.82 -14.26
CA LEU A 6 -10.19 -0.92 -14.47
C LEU A 6 -10.21 0.10 -13.31
N ASP A 7 -10.06 1.37 -13.64
CA ASP A 7 -10.16 2.46 -12.67
C ASP A 7 -11.59 2.58 -12.15
N GLY A 8 -11.77 2.57 -10.83
CA GLY A 8 -13.06 2.40 -10.16
C GLY A 8 -13.47 0.94 -9.92
N GLY A 9 -12.62 -0.04 -10.30
CA GLY A 9 -12.83 -1.46 -10.04
C GLY A 9 -14.11 -2.02 -10.65
N PHE A 10 -14.65 -3.08 -10.04
CA PHE A 10 -15.86 -3.75 -10.54
C PHE A 10 -17.09 -2.85 -10.52
N ALA A 11 -17.18 -1.91 -9.60
CA ALA A 11 -18.29 -0.95 -9.52
C ALA A 11 -18.39 -0.05 -10.78
N ALA A 12 -17.26 0.23 -11.43
CA ALA A 12 -17.20 1.02 -12.67
C ALA A 12 -17.42 0.18 -13.93
N TRP A 13 -17.62 -1.15 -13.82
CA TRP A 13 -17.91 -2.01 -14.97
C TRP A 13 -19.35 -1.81 -15.46
N SER A 14 -19.51 -1.40 -16.71
CA SER A 14 -20.83 -1.18 -17.34
C SER A 14 -21.23 -2.28 -18.33
N GLY A 15 -20.37 -3.29 -18.52
CA GLY A 15 -20.64 -4.40 -19.42
C GLY A 15 -21.49 -5.51 -18.78
N PRO A 16 -21.86 -6.55 -19.55
CA PRO A 16 -22.57 -7.70 -19.01
C PRO A 16 -21.71 -8.44 -17.98
N VAL A 17 -22.37 -9.03 -17.01
CA VAL A 17 -21.74 -9.90 -15.99
C VAL A 17 -22.38 -11.29 -16.04
N SER A 18 -21.61 -12.32 -15.65
CA SER A 18 -22.06 -13.71 -15.56
C SER A 18 -21.62 -14.30 -14.23
N SER A 19 -22.44 -15.19 -13.68
CA SER A 19 -22.09 -16.06 -12.55
C SER A 19 -21.50 -17.40 -13.00
N GLU A 20 -21.38 -17.64 -14.29
CA GLU A 20 -20.74 -18.84 -14.82
C GLU A 20 -19.26 -18.87 -14.46
N VAL A 21 -18.78 -20.04 -14.04
CA VAL A 21 -17.35 -20.28 -13.81
C VAL A 21 -16.72 -20.64 -15.15
N PRO A 22 -15.90 -19.74 -15.74
CA PRO A 22 -15.27 -20.06 -17.02
C PRO A 22 -14.21 -21.17 -16.85
N SER A 23 -14.08 -22.01 -17.88
CA SER A 23 -13.01 -23.01 -18.00
C SER A 23 -12.10 -22.64 -19.16
N PRO A 24 -11.21 -21.64 -19.01
CA PRO A 24 -10.33 -21.21 -20.08
C PRO A 24 -9.26 -22.26 -20.36
N ALA A 25 -8.80 -22.31 -21.61
CA ALA A 25 -7.60 -23.08 -21.94
C ALA A 25 -6.37 -22.51 -21.19
N PRO A 26 -5.36 -23.36 -20.91
CA PRO A 26 -4.13 -22.88 -20.27
C PRO A 26 -3.51 -21.70 -21.02
N GLY A 27 -3.14 -20.65 -20.30
CA GLY A 27 -2.45 -19.50 -20.88
C GLY A 27 -1.00 -19.80 -21.22
N THR A 28 -0.41 -18.94 -22.05
CA THR A 28 1.02 -19.02 -22.45
C THR A 28 1.91 -18.07 -21.62
N PHE A 29 1.38 -17.49 -20.57
CA PHE A 29 2.14 -16.57 -19.71
C PHE A 29 3.22 -17.30 -18.90
N VAL A 30 4.46 -16.86 -19.06
CA VAL A 30 5.60 -17.32 -18.24
C VAL A 30 5.94 -16.19 -17.25
N PRO A 31 5.75 -16.39 -15.94
CA PRO A 31 6.07 -15.35 -14.96
C PRO A 31 7.59 -15.16 -14.85
N THR A 32 8.01 -13.90 -14.73
CA THR A 32 9.37 -13.52 -14.37
C THR A 32 9.34 -12.83 -13.02
N ALA A 33 10.04 -13.37 -12.04
CA ALA A 33 10.13 -12.82 -10.70
C ALA A 33 11.05 -11.59 -10.64
N GLY A 34 10.87 -10.74 -9.60
CA GLY A 34 11.82 -9.69 -9.25
C GLY A 34 11.73 -8.41 -10.08
N THR A 35 10.60 -8.13 -10.73
CA THR A 35 10.45 -6.91 -11.55
C THR A 35 9.96 -5.69 -10.79
N ARG A 36 9.48 -5.84 -9.55
CA ARG A 36 9.03 -4.75 -8.70
C ARG A 36 9.80 -4.73 -7.39
N PRO A 37 10.20 -3.56 -6.89
CA PRO A 37 10.88 -3.44 -5.60
C PRO A 37 9.99 -3.96 -4.48
N SER A 38 10.58 -4.76 -3.59
CA SER A 38 9.91 -5.25 -2.38
C SER A 38 10.84 -5.12 -1.18
N LEU A 39 10.25 -4.99 0.00
CA LEU A 39 10.94 -4.96 1.28
C LEU A 39 10.53 -6.19 2.10
N ASP A 40 11.45 -6.66 2.91
CA ASP A 40 11.17 -7.48 4.08
C ASP A 40 11.01 -6.58 5.33
N ALA A 41 10.77 -7.17 6.46
CA ALA A 41 10.56 -6.45 7.71
C ALA A 41 11.77 -5.60 8.13
N ASP A 42 13.00 -6.10 7.90
CA ASP A 42 14.22 -5.35 8.23
C ASP A 42 14.46 -4.20 7.27
N GLY A 43 14.17 -4.39 5.99
CA GLY A 43 14.18 -3.33 4.99
C GLY A 43 13.17 -2.24 5.29
N ALA A 44 11.94 -2.59 5.72
CA ALA A 44 10.93 -1.64 6.15
C ALA A 44 11.39 -0.85 7.39
N ALA A 45 11.95 -1.54 8.40
CA ALA A 45 12.51 -0.89 9.57
C ALA A 45 13.68 0.06 9.24
N ALA A 46 14.53 -0.31 8.30
CA ALA A 46 15.63 0.55 7.85
C ALA A 46 15.10 1.79 7.12
N LEU A 47 14.16 1.59 6.19
CA LEU A 47 13.57 2.67 5.40
C LEU A 47 12.78 3.67 6.25
N ALA A 48 12.07 3.21 7.29
CA ALA A 48 11.39 4.09 8.24
C ALA A 48 12.32 5.09 8.93
N ARG A 49 13.62 4.78 9.02
CA ARG A 49 14.64 5.66 9.63
C ARG A 49 15.38 6.54 8.63
N THR A 50 15.46 6.14 7.37
CA THR A 50 16.34 6.78 6.37
C THR A 50 15.61 7.40 5.20
N GLY A 51 14.34 7.05 5.02
CA GLY A 51 13.49 7.48 3.92
C GLY A 51 12.06 7.73 4.37
N LEU A 52 11.10 7.38 3.54
CA LEU A 52 9.67 7.53 3.82
C LEU A 52 8.99 6.16 3.77
N LEU A 53 8.53 5.66 4.90
CA LEU A 53 7.69 4.46 5.00
C LEU A 53 6.23 4.88 5.23
N LEU A 54 5.34 4.52 4.32
CA LEU A 54 3.92 4.86 4.39
C LEU A 54 3.09 3.68 4.90
N ASP A 55 2.21 3.94 5.87
CA ASP A 55 1.18 3.00 6.33
C ASP A 55 -0.14 3.27 5.61
N ALA A 56 -0.53 2.38 4.72
CA ALA A 56 -1.73 2.52 3.89
C ALA A 56 -3.03 2.07 4.59
N ARG A 57 -2.97 1.70 5.88
CA ARG A 57 -4.17 1.36 6.67
C ARG A 57 -4.96 2.61 7.04
N ALA A 58 -6.18 2.40 7.54
CA ALA A 58 -6.97 3.48 8.14
C ALA A 58 -6.23 4.10 9.34
N GLY A 59 -6.39 5.42 9.52
CA GLY A 59 -5.64 6.19 10.51
C GLY A 59 -5.84 5.73 11.95
N GLU A 60 -7.03 5.25 12.31
CA GLU A 60 -7.31 4.69 13.64
C GLU A 60 -6.54 3.39 13.91
N ARG A 61 -6.25 2.59 12.87
CA ARG A 61 -5.40 1.40 13.00
C ARG A 61 -3.94 1.80 13.18
N TYR A 62 -3.47 2.79 12.41
CA TYR A 62 -2.13 3.36 12.56
C TYR A 62 -1.90 3.88 13.98
N ARG A 63 -2.85 4.64 14.55
CA ARG A 63 -2.73 5.19 15.90
C ARG A 63 -2.87 4.15 17.02
N GLY A 64 -3.26 2.91 16.69
CA GLY A 64 -3.47 1.85 17.68
C GLY A 64 -4.79 1.96 18.45
N GLU A 65 -5.73 2.76 17.99
CA GLU A 65 -7.05 2.96 18.61
C GLU A 65 -7.99 1.77 18.33
N VAL A 66 -7.84 1.17 17.16
CA VAL A 66 -8.64 0.03 16.70
C VAL A 66 -7.73 -0.96 15.97
N GLU A 67 -7.81 -2.25 16.33
CA GLU A 67 -7.16 -3.32 15.58
C GLU A 67 -8.05 -4.57 15.55
N PRO A 68 -8.84 -4.76 14.48
CA PRO A 68 -9.81 -5.85 14.39
C PRO A 68 -9.23 -7.18 13.90
N ILE A 69 -7.99 -7.22 13.42
CA ILE A 69 -7.42 -8.36 12.68
C ILE A 69 -6.16 -8.90 13.34
N ASP A 70 -5.22 -8.01 13.66
CA ASP A 70 -3.88 -8.36 14.11
C ASP A 70 -3.77 -8.35 15.65
N PRO A 71 -2.76 -9.02 16.25
CA PRO A 71 -2.68 -9.16 17.70
C PRO A 71 -2.39 -7.84 18.43
N VAL A 72 -1.80 -6.85 17.75
CA VAL A 72 -1.39 -5.57 18.34
C VAL A 72 -1.78 -4.43 17.44
N GLY A 73 -2.36 -3.35 17.98
CA GLY A 73 -2.61 -2.09 17.29
C GLY A 73 -1.40 -1.16 17.33
N GLY A 74 -1.30 -0.25 16.37
CA GLY A 74 -0.20 0.70 16.25
C GLY A 74 0.47 0.65 14.88
N HIS A 75 1.70 1.13 14.77
CA HIS A 75 2.44 1.23 13.52
C HIS A 75 3.93 0.94 13.68
N ILE A 76 4.63 0.74 12.56
CA ILE A 76 6.09 0.62 12.52
C ILE A 76 6.70 1.97 12.90
N PRO A 77 7.58 2.05 13.93
CA PRO A 77 8.21 3.30 14.34
C PRO A 77 8.90 4.02 13.16
N GLY A 78 8.62 5.30 13.00
CA GLY A 78 9.08 6.12 11.88
C GLY A 78 8.17 6.11 10.65
N ALA A 79 7.16 5.24 10.60
CA ALA A 79 6.20 5.24 9.49
C ALA A 79 5.22 6.42 9.57
N VAL A 80 4.79 6.91 8.42
CA VAL A 80 3.82 8.00 8.26
C VAL A 80 2.46 7.43 7.84
N SER A 81 1.39 7.89 8.49
CA SER A 81 0.01 7.49 8.12
C SER A 81 -0.36 8.03 6.74
N ALA A 82 -0.76 7.12 5.85
CA ALA A 82 -1.16 7.43 4.48
C ALA A 82 -2.34 6.53 4.05
N PRO A 83 -3.54 6.71 4.62
CA PRO A 83 -4.68 5.87 4.30
C PRO A 83 -4.93 5.79 2.81
N THR A 84 -4.94 4.58 2.24
CA THR A 84 -5.10 4.39 0.79
C THR A 84 -6.49 4.83 0.29
N ALA A 85 -7.47 4.97 1.17
CA ALA A 85 -8.78 5.52 0.86
C ALA A 85 -8.72 6.99 0.39
N ASP A 86 -7.69 7.73 0.83
CA ASP A 86 -7.51 9.15 0.46
C ASP A 86 -6.93 9.32 -0.96
N ASN A 87 -6.61 8.22 -1.66
CA ASN A 87 -6.12 8.26 -3.04
C ASN A 87 -7.22 8.22 -4.08
N VAL A 88 -8.47 8.08 -3.65
CA VAL A 88 -9.60 7.89 -4.55
C VAL A 88 -10.70 8.90 -4.29
N THR A 89 -11.47 9.18 -5.33
CA THR A 89 -12.70 9.96 -5.28
C THR A 89 -13.84 9.14 -4.68
N GLU A 90 -14.98 9.77 -4.39
CA GLU A 90 -16.17 9.09 -3.85
C GLU A 90 -16.70 7.95 -4.73
N ASP A 91 -16.48 8.03 -6.05
CA ASP A 91 -16.83 6.97 -7.00
C ASP A 91 -15.73 5.88 -7.15
N GLY A 92 -14.70 5.91 -6.30
CA GLY A 92 -13.67 4.89 -6.20
C GLY A 92 -12.60 4.93 -7.28
N ARG A 93 -12.51 6.01 -8.06
CA ARG A 93 -11.44 6.21 -9.04
C ARG A 93 -10.25 6.90 -8.41
N PHE A 94 -9.07 6.63 -8.92
CA PHE A 94 -7.90 7.37 -8.47
C PHE A 94 -8.06 8.88 -8.70
N LEU A 95 -7.55 9.64 -7.75
CA LEU A 95 -7.36 11.09 -7.92
C LEU A 95 -6.47 11.35 -9.16
N PRO A 96 -6.60 12.52 -9.80
CA PRO A 96 -5.68 12.95 -10.86
C PRO A 96 -4.22 12.85 -10.42
N ALA A 97 -3.32 12.50 -11.34
CA ALA A 97 -1.89 12.30 -11.04
C ALA A 97 -1.24 13.49 -10.32
N ALA A 98 -1.64 14.73 -10.64
CA ALA A 98 -1.12 15.93 -9.97
C ALA A 98 -1.59 16.01 -8.51
N GLU A 99 -2.85 15.71 -8.23
CA GLU A 99 -3.39 15.71 -6.85
C GLU A 99 -2.75 14.61 -6.00
N LEU A 100 -2.53 13.41 -6.57
CA LEU A 100 -1.78 12.35 -5.91
C LEU A 100 -0.34 12.78 -5.62
N ALA A 101 0.33 13.46 -6.57
CA ALA A 101 1.69 13.95 -6.38
C ALA A 101 1.76 14.98 -5.25
N ASP A 102 0.83 15.94 -5.21
CA ASP A 102 0.74 16.95 -4.15
C ASP A 102 0.47 16.30 -2.78
N ARG A 103 -0.45 15.33 -2.73
CA ARG A 103 -0.73 14.56 -1.51
C ARG A 103 0.51 13.85 -1.00
N PHE A 104 1.20 13.08 -1.85
CA PHE A 104 2.40 12.35 -1.41
C PHE A 104 3.56 13.30 -1.06
N ALA A 105 3.69 14.42 -1.75
CA ALA A 105 4.65 15.44 -1.37
C ALA A 105 4.39 16.02 0.02
N SER A 106 3.12 16.23 0.39
CA SER A 106 2.73 16.68 1.73
C SER A 106 3.05 15.66 2.84
N LEU A 107 3.14 14.36 2.48
CA LEU A 107 3.55 13.28 3.37
C LEU A 107 5.07 13.06 3.42
N GLY A 108 5.84 13.85 2.66
CA GLY A 108 7.31 13.80 2.66
C GLY A 108 7.95 13.12 1.45
N ALA A 109 7.17 12.72 0.44
CA ALA A 109 7.74 12.19 -0.79
C ALA A 109 8.40 13.31 -1.61
N ALA A 110 9.73 13.31 -1.65
CA ALA A 110 10.55 14.25 -2.42
C ALA A 110 11.35 13.51 -3.51
N PRO A 111 11.87 14.19 -4.56
CA PRO A 111 12.52 13.51 -5.69
C PRO A 111 13.68 12.57 -5.35
N ALA A 112 14.35 12.78 -4.22
CA ALA A 112 15.47 11.97 -3.75
C ALA A 112 15.09 11.04 -2.57
N THR A 113 13.81 11.01 -2.15
CA THR A 113 13.36 10.20 -1.03
C THR A 113 13.04 8.79 -1.51
N GLU A 114 13.65 7.78 -0.90
CA GLU A 114 13.20 6.40 -1.08
C GLU A 114 11.86 6.20 -0.38
N VAL A 115 10.89 5.63 -1.09
CA VAL A 115 9.53 5.43 -0.59
C VAL A 115 9.24 3.94 -0.48
N GLY A 116 8.75 3.54 0.67
CA GLY A 116 8.19 2.21 0.92
C GLY A 116 6.76 2.31 1.43
N VAL A 117 6.03 1.23 1.26
CA VAL A 117 4.62 1.14 1.66
C VAL A 117 4.38 -0.19 2.35
N TYR A 118 3.56 -0.17 3.39
CA TYR A 118 2.95 -1.37 3.96
C TYR A 118 1.47 -1.11 4.28
N CYS A 119 0.73 -2.17 4.58
CA CYS A 119 -0.64 -2.06 5.10
C CYS A 119 -0.93 -3.13 6.16
N GLY A 120 -2.09 -3.78 6.15
CA GLY A 120 -2.36 -4.96 6.98
C GLY A 120 -1.68 -6.22 6.45
N SER A 121 -1.95 -6.59 5.20
CA SER A 121 -1.54 -7.85 4.56
C SER A 121 -1.03 -7.68 3.12
N GLY A 122 -0.51 -6.51 2.77
CA GLY A 122 0.06 -6.21 1.46
C GLY A 122 -0.96 -5.81 0.37
N VAL A 123 -2.26 -6.06 0.55
CA VAL A 123 -3.28 -5.80 -0.48
C VAL A 123 -3.51 -4.30 -0.71
N SER A 124 -3.89 -3.56 0.33
CA SER A 124 -4.05 -2.10 0.26
C SER A 124 -2.71 -1.39 0.01
N GLY A 125 -1.59 -1.97 0.48
CA GLY A 125 -0.26 -1.48 0.18
C GLY A 125 0.07 -1.55 -1.32
N ALA A 126 -0.36 -2.60 -2.02
CA ALA A 126 -0.20 -2.69 -3.47
C ALA A 126 -1.03 -1.61 -4.21
N HIS A 127 -2.23 -1.27 -3.71
CA HIS A 127 -3.04 -0.17 -4.23
C HIS A 127 -2.34 1.19 -4.01
N GLU A 128 -1.74 1.40 -2.84
CA GLU A 128 -0.95 2.60 -2.53
C GLU A 128 0.26 2.74 -3.45
N VAL A 129 1.00 1.64 -3.70
CA VAL A 129 2.12 1.62 -4.66
C VAL A 129 1.64 1.97 -6.07
N LEU A 130 0.43 1.55 -6.46
CA LEU A 130 -0.15 1.94 -7.75
C LEU A 130 -0.48 3.44 -7.79
N ALA A 131 -1.04 4.01 -6.72
CA ALA A 131 -1.30 5.44 -6.62
C ALA A 131 -0.01 6.27 -6.73
N LEU A 132 1.06 5.84 -6.03
CA LEU A 132 2.40 6.44 -6.14
C LEU A 132 2.94 6.35 -7.58
N ALA A 133 2.76 5.22 -8.25
CA ALA A 133 3.18 5.07 -9.65
C ALA A 133 2.40 5.98 -10.60
N VAL A 134 1.09 6.21 -10.36
CA VAL A 134 0.28 7.20 -11.10
C VAL A 134 0.80 8.61 -10.87
N ALA A 135 1.24 8.94 -9.66
CA ALA A 135 1.90 10.20 -9.31
C ALA A 135 3.35 10.32 -9.86
N GLY A 136 3.88 9.28 -10.49
CA GLY A 136 5.26 9.26 -11.00
C GLY A 136 6.32 8.97 -9.92
N ILE A 137 5.93 8.49 -8.74
CA ILE A 137 6.81 8.22 -7.60
C ILE A 137 7.08 6.70 -7.52
N PRO A 138 8.33 6.25 -7.68
CA PRO A 138 8.68 4.85 -7.47
C PRO A 138 8.60 4.50 -5.98
N ALA A 139 8.05 3.32 -5.67
CA ALA A 139 7.95 2.84 -4.30
C ALA A 139 8.14 1.32 -4.21
N ALA A 140 8.63 0.85 -3.06
CA ALA A 140 8.76 -0.56 -2.72
C ALA A 140 7.62 -0.99 -1.81
N LEU A 141 7.18 -2.26 -1.93
CA LEU A 141 6.14 -2.83 -1.07
C LEU A 141 6.76 -3.76 -0.03
N TYR A 142 6.48 -3.52 1.25
CA TYR A 142 6.65 -4.51 2.29
C TYR A 142 5.43 -5.44 2.29
N VAL A 143 5.60 -6.61 1.66
CA VAL A 143 4.47 -7.54 1.39
C VAL A 143 3.89 -8.12 2.68
N GLY A 144 4.74 -8.52 3.64
CA GLY A 144 4.32 -9.07 4.93
C GLY A 144 3.50 -8.11 5.77
N SER A 145 3.78 -6.82 5.63
CA SER A 145 3.00 -5.73 6.21
C SER A 145 2.83 -5.84 7.73
N TRP A 146 1.80 -5.20 8.28
CA TRP A 146 1.54 -5.19 9.72
C TRP A 146 1.26 -6.59 10.28
N SER A 147 0.58 -7.44 9.53
CA SER A 147 0.28 -8.81 9.98
C SER A 147 1.53 -9.66 10.20
N GLU A 148 2.60 -9.46 9.43
CA GLU A 148 3.89 -10.09 9.70
C GLU A 148 4.63 -9.37 10.84
N TRP A 149 4.69 -8.04 10.79
CA TRP A 149 5.39 -7.23 11.78
C TRP A 149 4.90 -7.46 13.20
N SER A 150 3.58 -7.44 13.41
CA SER A 150 2.95 -7.53 14.73
C SER A 150 2.98 -8.93 15.36
N GLN A 151 3.29 -9.97 14.58
CA GLN A 151 3.48 -11.32 15.09
C GLN A 151 4.88 -11.56 15.67
N ASP A 152 5.84 -10.75 15.29
CA ASP A 152 7.19 -10.78 15.85
C ASP A 152 7.24 -9.88 17.10
N THR A 153 7.21 -10.51 18.28
CA THR A 153 7.18 -9.80 19.57
C THR A 153 8.45 -9.01 19.87
N ASP A 154 9.54 -9.26 19.15
CA ASP A 154 10.80 -8.54 19.31
C ASP A 154 10.83 -7.24 18.51
N ARG A 155 9.84 -7.02 17.61
CA ARG A 155 9.74 -5.78 16.85
C ARG A 155 9.03 -4.68 17.62
N PRO A 156 9.59 -3.46 17.59
CA PRO A 156 8.98 -2.32 18.27
C PRO A 156 7.68 -1.89 17.59
N VAL A 157 6.74 -1.41 18.40
CA VAL A 157 5.46 -0.86 17.96
C VAL A 157 5.32 0.55 18.52
N ALA A 158 4.97 1.49 17.65
CA ALA A 158 4.58 2.84 18.02
C ALA A 158 3.06 2.99 18.02
N VAL A 159 2.55 3.92 18.81
CA VAL A 159 1.12 4.26 18.90
C VAL A 159 0.94 5.77 18.92
N GLY A 160 -0.24 6.24 18.54
CA GLY A 160 -0.53 7.67 18.48
C GLY A 160 -0.36 8.24 17.07
N PRO A 161 -0.55 9.57 16.90
CA PRO A 161 -0.59 10.20 15.59
C PRO A 161 0.77 10.43 14.95
N ASP A 162 1.85 10.47 15.73
CA ASP A 162 3.18 10.86 15.28
C ASP A 162 4.05 9.66 14.93
N PRO A 163 4.85 9.75 13.85
CA PRO A 163 5.89 8.76 13.54
C PRO A 163 6.96 8.83 14.63
N GLN A 164 7.09 7.85 15.45
CA GLN A 164 7.99 7.82 16.62
C GLN A 164 9.36 7.24 16.28
#